data_5f1cfba2cd55d3454af807dce6ef41d9
#
_entry.id   5f1cfba2cd55d3454af807dce6ef41d9
#
_cell.length_a   1.000
_cell.length_b   1.000
_cell.length_c   1.000
_cell.angle_alpha   90.00
_cell.angle_beta   90.00
_cell.angle_gamma   90.00
#
_symmetry.space_group_name_H-M   'P 1'
#
loop_
_entity.id
_entity.type
_entity.pdbx_description
1 polymer ?
#
loop_
_entity_poly.entity_id
_entity_poly.type
_entity_poly.pdbx_seq_one_letter_code
_entity_poly.pdbx_strand_id
1 'polypeptide(L)'
;MQPLLSVNDLSIGFGKNPPIVERLNFTVHAGETLALVGESGSGKTLSCRSILRILPSTAQIRSGQILLNNRGNSLDLAKLSERQLRDVRGDRVTMIFQEPMSSLSPLHRIGDQVSEVLKLHRDCSQSIAKRQVLKEFEYVGFNDPERTYNAYPFELSGGMQQRAMIAMATVAKPELLIADEPTTALDMTTQAQVLGLLKKLQAESGMALILITHDLGVVANMADQVVVMNRGRVMESGASELVLGSPAHPYTKKLFKAVPVISDSIQPALRQDTADIILSLRDVSKTYAIRQGNALSPNYSIQAVNAVDLDVPRGKVVAIVGESGSGKSTCARIALGAESSDHPGQVFFKESPGTDAIEVQSLDPSRRADFQRKAQMVFQDPHSSLSPRMQIIDTLTEPLDIHNIGTLAERRDRAIELLEQVGLNPSMLRRYPHAFSGGQRQRLSIARALALRPQLLVCDEPTSALDVSVQAQVLDLLEDIRDRLQLSYLFISHDLAVVARIADEVAVMRRGRIVEQAPPEVLLANPKHPYTQALIAAHPKPDIHRPIDLDTVALGAGEPDTWPDAFRYTVGNAPPLKEIDTNHLVRTHA
;
A
#
# COMPACT_ATOMS: atom_id res chain seq x y z
N MET A 1 31.66 19.73 6.30
CA MET A 1 32.02 18.29 6.32
C MET A 1 32.13 17.79 4.88
N GLN A 2 33.04 16.85 4.59
CA GLN A 2 33.07 16.23 3.26
C GLN A 2 31.87 15.29 3.09
N PRO A 3 31.20 15.25 1.93
CA PRO A 3 30.11 14.32 1.72
C PRO A 3 30.60 12.86 1.75
N LEU A 4 29.75 11.95 2.24
CA LEU A 4 29.98 10.51 2.19
C LEU A 4 29.85 10.00 0.76
N LEU A 5 28.80 10.43 0.05
CA LEU A 5 28.54 10.11 -1.35
C LEU A 5 28.31 11.38 -2.15
N SER A 6 28.92 11.47 -3.36
CA SER A 6 28.65 12.53 -4.32
C SER A 6 28.37 11.94 -5.68
N VAL A 7 27.23 12.27 -6.27
CA VAL A 7 26.85 11.92 -7.63
C VAL A 7 26.93 13.18 -8.46
N ASN A 8 27.76 13.15 -9.51
CA ASN A 8 28.06 14.32 -10.34
C ASN A 8 27.78 14.03 -11.81
N ASP A 9 26.91 14.83 -12.42
CA ASP A 9 26.52 14.79 -13.85
C ASP A 9 26.19 13.38 -14.37
N LEU A 10 25.58 12.56 -13.52
CA LEU A 10 25.27 11.17 -13.82
C LEU A 10 24.17 11.08 -14.88
N SER A 11 24.48 10.37 -15.98
CA SER A 11 23.50 10.06 -17.02
C SER A 11 23.45 8.57 -17.30
N ILE A 12 22.21 8.03 -17.36
CA ILE A 12 21.94 6.59 -17.54
C ILE A 12 20.95 6.40 -18.69
N GLY A 13 21.18 5.39 -19.51
CA GLY A 13 20.28 5.11 -20.63
C GLY A 13 20.38 3.70 -21.16
N PHE A 14 19.45 3.33 -22.04
CA PHE A 14 19.34 2.02 -22.67
C PHE A 14 19.82 2.10 -24.14
N GLY A 15 20.79 1.25 -24.51
CA GLY A 15 21.30 1.17 -25.86
C GLY A 15 21.66 2.54 -26.45
N LYS A 16 21.09 2.92 -27.61
CA LYS A 16 21.32 4.22 -28.28
C LYS A 16 20.19 5.24 -28.03
N ASN A 17 19.15 4.88 -27.25
CA ASN A 17 18.02 5.77 -26.98
C ASN A 17 18.46 6.98 -26.13
N PRO A 18 17.70 8.09 -26.08
CA PRO A 18 17.95 9.19 -25.15
C PRO A 18 18.13 8.71 -23.70
N PRO A 19 18.93 9.40 -22.89
CA PRO A 19 19.12 9.01 -21.50
C PRO A 19 17.78 9.05 -20.73
N ILE A 20 17.56 8.07 -19.87
CA ILE A 20 16.41 8.04 -18.94
C ILE A 20 16.70 8.88 -17.71
N VAL A 21 17.97 8.95 -17.27
CA VAL A 21 18.44 9.87 -16.23
C VAL A 21 19.48 10.78 -16.89
N GLU A 22 19.31 12.09 -16.71
CA GLU A 22 20.13 13.09 -17.38
C GLU A 22 20.74 14.07 -16.37
N ARG A 23 22.08 14.11 -16.29
CA ARG A 23 22.87 15.04 -15.48
C ARG A 23 22.40 15.12 -14.02
N LEU A 24 22.18 13.98 -13.38
CA LEU A 24 21.78 13.90 -11.98
C LEU A 24 22.94 14.33 -11.08
N ASN A 25 22.64 15.26 -10.18
CA ASN A 25 23.60 15.76 -9.18
C ASN A 25 22.96 15.73 -7.78
N PHE A 26 23.63 15.15 -6.81
CA PHE A 26 23.30 15.23 -5.38
C PHE A 26 24.48 14.78 -4.51
N THR A 27 24.42 15.15 -3.24
CA THR A 27 25.38 14.74 -2.20
C THR A 27 24.65 14.21 -0.98
N VAL A 28 25.30 13.32 -0.24
CA VAL A 28 24.78 12.78 1.03
C VAL A 28 25.92 12.79 2.04
N HIS A 29 25.67 13.31 3.25
CA HIS A 29 26.62 13.31 4.35
C HIS A 29 26.37 12.12 5.30
N ALA A 30 27.36 11.80 6.13
CA ALA A 30 27.20 10.78 7.17
C ALA A 30 26.09 11.19 8.14
N GLY A 31 25.19 10.25 8.48
CA GLY A 31 24.04 10.48 9.35
C GLY A 31 22.88 11.27 8.71
N GLU A 32 23.01 11.70 7.43
CA GLU A 32 22.00 12.46 6.71
C GLU A 32 21.04 11.55 5.95
N THR A 33 19.77 11.93 5.88
CA THR A 33 18.77 11.31 5.00
C THR A 33 18.50 12.19 3.80
N LEU A 34 18.79 11.66 2.60
CA LEU A 34 18.39 12.24 1.32
C LEU A 34 17.17 11.52 0.76
N ALA A 35 16.06 12.22 0.51
CA ALA A 35 14.92 11.67 -0.20
C ALA A 35 14.97 11.96 -1.70
N LEU A 36 14.80 10.92 -2.52
CA LEU A 36 14.54 11.02 -3.95
C LEU A 36 13.05 10.85 -4.19
N VAL A 37 12.39 11.89 -4.68
CA VAL A 37 10.93 11.99 -4.83
C VAL A 37 10.53 12.20 -6.29
N GLY A 38 9.37 11.70 -6.70
CA GLY A 38 8.81 11.90 -8.04
C GLY A 38 7.90 10.76 -8.47
N GLU A 39 7.21 10.93 -9.60
CA GLU A 39 6.31 9.91 -10.17
C GLU A 39 7.06 8.64 -10.60
N SER A 40 6.33 7.52 -10.78
CA SER A 40 6.88 6.29 -11.33
C SER A 40 7.51 6.53 -12.71
N GLY A 41 8.63 5.88 -12.98
CA GLY A 41 9.37 6.11 -14.22
C GLY A 41 10.18 7.42 -14.27
N SER A 42 10.23 8.22 -13.19
CA SER A 42 11.09 9.42 -13.15
C SER A 42 12.59 9.14 -13.05
N GLY A 43 13.01 7.86 -12.88
CA GLY A 43 14.41 7.44 -12.86
C GLY A 43 15.02 7.24 -11.48
N LYS A 44 14.28 7.39 -10.37
CA LYS A 44 14.76 7.26 -8.99
C LYS A 44 15.48 5.93 -8.71
N THR A 45 14.76 4.83 -8.87
CA THR A 45 15.29 3.47 -8.68
C THR A 45 16.51 3.20 -9.56
N LEU A 46 16.48 3.63 -10.83
CA LEU A 46 17.59 3.45 -11.75
C LEU A 46 18.84 4.22 -11.29
N SER A 47 18.65 5.45 -10.79
CA SER A 47 19.71 6.27 -10.22
C SER A 47 20.36 5.60 -9.00
N CYS A 48 19.57 5.07 -8.09
CA CYS A 48 20.07 4.40 -6.90
C CYS A 48 20.74 3.05 -7.21
N ARG A 49 20.17 2.25 -8.11
CA ARG A 49 20.80 1.01 -8.58
C ARG A 49 22.14 1.25 -9.27
N SER A 50 22.34 2.41 -9.90
CA SER A 50 23.61 2.76 -10.54
C SER A 50 24.74 2.97 -9.52
N ILE A 51 24.45 3.39 -8.28
CA ILE A 51 25.44 3.54 -7.21
C ILE A 51 26.13 2.20 -6.92
N LEU A 52 25.35 1.13 -6.90
CA LEU A 52 25.83 -0.23 -6.71
C LEU A 52 26.14 -0.97 -8.03
N ARG A 53 25.93 -0.31 -9.19
CA ARG A 53 26.05 -0.91 -10.52
C ARG A 53 25.26 -2.21 -10.70
N ILE A 54 24.08 -2.28 -10.09
CA ILE A 54 23.10 -3.37 -10.26
C ILE A 54 22.00 -2.99 -11.25
N LEU A 55 22.40 -2.32 -12.32
CA LEU A 55 21.52 -1.94 -13.42
C LEU A 55 21.05 -3.16 -14.21
N PRO A 56 19.86 -3.10 -14.84
CA PRO A 56 19.48 -4.08 -15.86
C PRO A 56 20.56 -4.20 -16.93
N SER A 57 20.77 -5.40 -17.49
CA SER A 57 21.85 -5.69 -18.45
C SER A 57 21.85 -4.77 -19.70
N THR A 58 20.70 -4.21 -20.04
CA THR A 58 20.51 -3.30 -21.17
C THR A 58 20.76 -1.82 -20.81
N ALA A 59 20.85 -1.49 -19.52
CA ALA A 59 21.09 -0.13 -19.03
C ALA A 59 22.58 0.12 -18.76
N GLN A 60 23.07 1.31 -19.06
CA GLN A 60 24.47 1.70 -18.89
C GLN A 60 24.60 3.12 -18.33
N ILE A 61 25.60 3.34 -17.48
CA ILE A 61 26.08 4.66 -17.11
C ILE A 61 26.80 5.23 -18.33
N ARG A 62 26.33 6.36 -18.87
CA ARG A 62 26.90 6.98 -20.08
C ARG A 62 27.93 8.06 -19.75
N SER A 63 27.69 8.80 -18.69
CA SER A 63 28.57 9.88 -18.20
C SER A 63 28.36 10.10 -16.72
N GLY A 64 29.26 10.87 -16.12
CA GLY A 64 29.22 11.25 -14.73
C GLY A 64 30.12 10.43 -13.84
N GLN A 65 30.08 10.73 -12.55
CA GLN A 65 30.90 10.12 -11.48
C GLN A 65 30.05 9.81 -10.28
N ILE A 66 30.38 8.72 -9.60
CA ILE A 66 29.75 8.32 -8.33
C ILE A 66 30.89 8.16 -7.32
N LEU A 67 31.11 9.18 -6.51
CA LEU A 67 32.25 9.28 -5.60
C LEU A 67 31.84 8.91 -4.17
N LEU A 68 32.36 7.79 -3.66
CA LEU A 68 32.23 7.38 -2.27
C LEU A 68 33.48 7.80 -1.51
N ASN A 69 33.33 8.53 -0.39
CA ASN A 69 34.45 8.94 0.46
C ASN A 69 35.08 7.70 1.12
N ASN A 70 36.39 7.61 1.04
CA ASN A 70 37.18 6.54 1.64
C ASN A 70 38.31 7.17 2.51
N ARG A 71 37.96 7.59 3.73
CA ARG A 71 38.92 8.16 4.72
C ARG A 71 39.78 9.29 4.11
N GLY A 72 39.14 10.24 3.40
CA GLY A 72 39.80 11.36 2.78
C GLY A 72 40.17 11.19 1.30
N ASN A 73 40.10 9.98 0.76
CA ASN A 73 40.20 9.70 -0.68
C ASN A 73 38.82 9.42 -1.29
N SER A 74 38.57 9.84 -2.51
CA SER A 74 37.33 9.56 -3.23
C SER A 74 37.48 8.33 -4.10
N LEU A 75 36.54 7.38 -3.96
CA LEU A 75 36.46 6.16 -4.74
C LEU A 75 35.35 6.31 -5.78
N ASP A 76 35.67 6.33 -7.09
CA ASP A 76 34.67 6.41 -8.17
C ASP A 76 34.05 5.03 -8.44
N LEU A 77 32.85 4.79 -7.87
CA LEU A 77 32.13 3.51 -7.97
C LEU A 77 31.79 3.16 -9.44
N ALA A 78 31.63 4.17 -10.31
CA ALA A 78 31.31 3.93 -11.72
C ALA A 78 32.48 3.28 -12.48
N LYS A 79 33.73 3.44 -12.00
CA LYS A 79 34.95 2.95 -12.64
C LYS A 79 35.58 1.74 -11.98
N LEU A 80 35.10 1.29 -10.82
CA LEU A 80 35.65 0.14 -10.12
C LEU A 80 35.53 -1.16 -10.96
N SER A 81 36.53 -2.04 -10.78
CA SER A 81 36.38 -3.42 -11.22
C SER A 81 35.33 -4.15 -10.40
N GLU A 82 34.74 -5.22 -10.94
CA GLU A 82 33.72 -6.02 -10.22
C GLU A 82 34.27 -6.59 -8.89
N ARG A 83 35.55 -6.93 -8.83
CA ARG A 83 36.21 -7.39 -7.60
C ARG A 83 36.19 -6.31 -6.52
N GLN A 84 36.60 -5.09 -6.86
CA GLN A 84 36.61 -3.95 -5.92
C GLN A 84 35.21 -3.54 -5.50
N LEU A 85 34.24 -3.65 -6.40
CA LEU A 85 32.86 -3.31 -6.13
C LEU A 85 32.19 -4.29 -5.14
N ARG A 86 32.62 -5.58 -5.14
CA ARG A 86 32.16 -6.55 -4.13
C ARG A 86 32.57 -6.17 -2.71
N ASP A 87 33.71 -5.50 -2.52
CA ASP A 87 34.16 -5.03 -1.22
C ASP A 87 33.33 -3.82 -0.72
N VAL A 88 32.60 -3.17 -1.63
CA VAL A 88 31.69 -2.05 -1.29
C VAL A 88 30.25 -2.54 -1.09
N ARG A 89 29.76 -3.40 -2.00
CA ARG A 89 28.39 -3.95 -1.95
C ARG A 89 28.23 -4.84 -0.73
N GLY A 90 27.23 -4.56 0.10
CA GLY A 90 26.89 -5.35 1.28
C GLY A 90 27.70 -5.06 2.53
N ASP A 91 28.88 -4.41 2.41
CA ASP A 91 29.70 -4.00 3.57
C ASP A 91 29.59 -2.50 3.85
N ARG A 92 29.85 -1.65 2.84
CA ARG A 92 29.85 -0.19 3.01
C ARG A 92 28.56 0.46 2.51
N VAL A 93 28.03 -0.04 1.40
CA VAL A 93 26.78 0.42 0.79
C VAL A 93 25.85 -0.76 0.60
N THR A 94 24.66 -0.67 1.19
CA THR A 94 23.63 -1.70 1.12
C THR A 94 22.35 -1.15 0.52
N MET A 95 21.45 -2.03 0.07
CA MET A 95 20.18 -1.63 -0.52
C MET A 95 19.03 -2.52 -0.04
N ILE A 96 17.94 -1.88 0.35
CA ILE A 96 16.63 -2.50 0.52
C ILE A 96 15.86 -2.29 -0.78
N PHE A 97 15.37 -3.37 -1.38
CA PHE A 97 14.63 -3.34 -2.64
C PHE A 97 13.13 -3.16 -2.39
N GLN A 98 12.41 -2.69 -3.40
CA GLN A 98 11.00 -2.35 -3.35
C GLN A 98 10.09 -3.52 -2.96
N GLU A 99 10.40 -4.75 -3.38
CA GLU A 99 9.59 -5.94 -3.12
C GLU A 99 10.33 -6.95 -2.25
N PRO A 100 9.89 -7.20 -0.99
CA PRO A 100 10.49 -8.20 -0.11
C PRO A 100 10.49 -9.61 -0.70
N MET A 101 9.38 -10.00 -1.32
CA MET A 101 9.21 -11.34 -1.91
C MET A 101 10.18 -11.65 -3.05
N SER A 102 10.60 -10.63 -3.80
CA SER A 102 11.57 -10.79 -4.90
C SER A 102 13.02 -10.77 -4.42
N SER A 103 13.27 -10.25 -3.22
CA SER A 103 14.60 -10.03 -2.64
C SER A 103 15.07 -11.18 -1.75
N LEU A 104 14.14 -11.88 -1.11
CA LEU A 104 14.41 -13.03 -0.26
C LEU A 104 14.26 -14.33 -1.07
N SER A 105 15.25 -15.22 -0.98
CA SER A 105 15.18 -16.53 -1.63
C SER A 105 14.12 -17.41 -0.94
N PRO A 106 13.07 -17.87 -1.64
CA PRO A 106 12.02 -18.68 -1.03
C PRO A 106 12.50 -20.07 -0.59
N LEU A 107 13.67 -20.51 -1.08
CA LEU A 107 14.23 -21.84 -0.83
C LEU A 107 15.22 -21.89 0.33
N HIS A 108 15.58 -20.74 0.91
CA HIS A 108 16.54 -20.64 2.00
C HIS A 108 15.90 -20.03 3.24
N ARG A 109 16.34 -20.48 4.42
CA ARG A 109 15.91 -19.91 5.69
C ARG A 109 16.37 -18.47 5.83
N ILE A 110 15.60 -17.65 6.50
CA ILE A 110 15.90 -16.23 6.70
C ILE A 110 17.25 -16.04 7.39
N GLY A 111 17.51 -16.80 8.47
CA GLY A 111 18.76 -16.72 9.22
C GLY A 111 19.99 -17.08 8.38
N ASP A 112 19.87 -18.02 7.45
CA ASP A 112 20.98 -18.40 6.58
C ASP A 112 21.30 -17.28 5.59
N GLN A 113 20.27 -16.63 5.00
CA GLN A 113 20.45 -15.51 4.07
C GLN A 113 21.11 -14.30 4.75
N VAL A 114 20.69 -13.96 5.97
CA VAL A 114 21.31 -12.86 6.74
C VAL A 114 22.74 -13.23 7.20
N SER A 115 22.97 -14.49 7.60
CA SER A 115 24.29 -14.98 7.98
C SER A 115 25.29 -14.98 6.82
N GLU A 116 24.81 -15.16 5.58
CA GLU A 116 25.63 -15.13 4.37
C GLU A 116 26.32 -13.78 4.20
N VAL A 117 25.61 -12.66 4.45
CA VAL A 117 26.18 -11.31 4.39
C VAL A 117 27.40 -11.18 5.30
N LEU A 118 27.29 -11.65 6.55
CA LEU A 118 28.42 -11.62 7.48
C LEU A 118 29.60 -12.49 7.03
N LYS A 119 29.33 -13.67 6.50
CA LYS A 119 30.39 -14.57 6.03
C LYS A 119 31.11 -14.05 4.79
N LEU A 120 30.43 -13.34 3.91
CA LEU A 120 31.01 -12.74 2.72
C LEU A 120 31.94 -11.58 3.02
N HIS A 121 31.66 -10.82 4.09
CA HIS A 121 32.36 -9.56 4.39
C HIS A 121 33.15 -9.57 5.70
N ARG A 122 32.95 -10.58 6.53
CA ARG A 122 33.65 -10.74 7.81
C ARG A 122 34.24 -12.14 7.92
N ASP A 123 35.46 -12.23 8.41
CA ASP A 123 36.06 -13.55 8.72
C ASP A 123 35.47 -14.05 10.06
N CYS A 124 34.32 -14.70 10.00
CA CYS A 124 33.61 -15.18 11.19
C CYS A 124 33.09 -16.62 11.03
N SER A 125 33.13 -17.36 12.13
CA SER A 125 32.57 -18.71 12.17
C SER A 125 31.04 -18.69 12.11
N GLN A 126 30.44 -19.84 11.70
CA GLN A 126 28.97 -19.99 11.65
C GLN A 126 28.29 -19.64 12.99
N SER A 127 28.90 -20.02 14.11
CA SER A 127 28.34 -19.75 15.45
C SER A 127 28.36 -18.27 15.80
N ILE A 128 29.42 -17.54 15.38
CA ILE A 128 29.51 -16.09 15.56
C ILE A 128 28.48 -15.38 14.68
N ALA A 129 28.40 -15.76 13.40
CA ALA A 129 27.41 -15.21 12.46
C ALA A 129 25.98 -15.42 12.99
N LYS A 130 25.60 -16.64 13.40
CA LYS A 130 24.26 -16.91 13.96
C LYS A 130 23.99 -16.03 15.18
N ARG A 131 24.91 -15.88 16.11
CA ARG A 131 24.73 -15.04 17.31
C ARG A 131 24.49 -13.57 16.95
N GLN A 132 25.20 -13.05 15.95
CA GLN A 132 25.01 -11.67 15.48
C GLN A 132 23.67 -11.50 14.81
N VAL A 133 23.26 -12.44 13.96
CA VAL A 133 21.94 -12.42 13.28
C VAL A 133 20.80 -12.47 14.29
N LEU A 134 20.88 -13.31 15.33
CA LEU A 134 19.85 -13.36 16.38
C LEU A 134 19.70 -12.02 17.11
N LYS A 135 20.83 -11.36 17.43
CA LYS A 135 20.81 -10.01 18.01
C LYS A 135 20.22 -8.97 17.07
N GLU A 136 20.52 -9.07 15.77
CA GLU A 136 19.96 -8.17 14.78
C GLU A 136 18.46 -8.38 14.63
N PHE A 137 17.98 -9.63 14.67
CA PHE A 137 16.53 -9.93 14.66
C PHE A 137 15.81 -9.38 15.89
N GLU A 138 16.41 -9.51 17.07
CA GLU A 138 15.89 -8.88 18.29
C GLU A 138 15.83 -7.36 18.14
N TYR A 139 16.89 -6.76 17.58
CA TYR A 139 17.00 -5.32 17.37
C TYR A 139 15.95 -4.77 16.38
N VAL A 140 15.69 -5.48 15.29
CA VAL A 140 14.66 -5.08 14.32
C VAL A 140 13.23 -5.46 14.79
N GLY A 141 13.08 -6.03 16.00
CA GLY A 141 11.80 -6.24 16.68
C GLY A 141 11.12 -7.56 16.37
N PHE A 142 11.86 -8.65 16.16
CA PHE A 142 11.29 -10.00 16.19
C PHE A 142 11.17 -10.50 17.63
N ASN A 143 9.97 -10.93 18.03
CA ASN A 143 9.70 -11.47 19.36
C ASN A 143 10.37 -12.83 19.62
N ASP A 144 10.54 -13.64 18.56
CA ASP A 144 11.21 -14.94 18.61
C ASP A 144 12.29 -15.03 17.51
N PRO A 145 13.51 -14.52 17.79
CA PRO A 145 14.63 -14.52 16.85
C PRO A 145 15.05 -15.92 16.38
N GLU A 146 15.01 -16.93 17.26
CA GLU A 146 15.39 -18.31 16.90
C GLU A 146 14.37 -18.94 15.94
N ARG A 147 13.10 -18.75 16.15
CA ARG A 147 12.05 -19.18 15.22
C ARG A 147 12.22 -18.47 13.88
N THR A 148 12.42 -17.16 13.88
CA THR A 148 12.64 -16.37 12.67
C THR A 148 13.88 -16.82 11.91
N TYR A 149 14.97 -17.13 12.61
CA TYR A 149 16.20 -17.65 12.01
C TYR A 149 15.92 -18.91 11.19
N ASN A 150 15.08 -19.80 11.70
CA ASN A 150 14.76 -21.08 11.08
C ASN A 150 13.59 -21.03 10.09
N ALA A 151 12.85 -19.93 10.02
CA ALA A 151 11.70 -19.73 9.14
C ALA A 151 12.11 -19.51 7.68
N TYR A 152 11.22 -19.89 6.76
CA TYR A 152 11.30 -19.52 5.35
C TYR A 152 10.53 -18.21 5.08
N PRO A 153 10.85 -17.46 4.01
CA PRO A 153 10.17 -16.20 3.70
C PRO A 153 8.64 -16.30 3.66
N PHE A 154 8.09 -17.36 3.08
CA PHE A 154 6.64 -17.56 2.95
C PHE A 154 5.92 -17.83 4.30
N GLU A 155 6.65 -18.11 5.37
CA GLU A 155 6.11 -18.29 6.73
C GLU A 155 5.98 -16.95 7.48
N LEU A 156 6.51 -15.85 6.91
CA LEU A 156 6.51 -14.52 7.49
C LEU A 156 5.45 -13.62 6.85
N SER A 157 4.83 -12.74 7.63
CA SER A 157 3.99 -11.65 7.11
C SER A 157 4.84 -10.63 6.31
N GLY A 158 4.21 -9.79 5.47
CA GLY A 158 4.90 -8.77 4.69
C GLY A 158 5.77 -7.83 5.55
N GLY A 159 5.24 -7.37 6.68
CA GLY A 159 6.01 -6.54 7.63
C GLY A 159 7.19 -7.29 8.28
N MET A 160 7.03 -8.59 8.58
CA MET A 160 8.14 -9.42 9.08
C MET A 160 9.19 -9.66 8.00
N GLN A 161 8.79 -9.87 6.75
CA GLN A 161 9.73 -9.99 5.61
C GLN A 161 10.51 -8.68 5.41
N GLN A 162 9.84 -7.53 5.55
CA GLN A 162 10.49 -6.22 5.48
C GLN A 162 11.52 -6.03 6.59
N ARG A 163 11.18 -6.38 7.84
CA ARG A 163 12.13 -6.38 8.97
C ARG A 163 13.32 -7.32 8.72
N ALA A 164 13.09 -8.49 8.12
CA ALA A 164 14.17 -9.42 7.76
C ALA A 164 15.10 -8.83 6.68
N MET A 165 14.56 -8.12 5.69
CA MET A 165 15.36 -7.40 4.69
C MET A 165 16.18 -6.26 5.33
N ILE A 166 15.58 -5.50 6.25
CA ILE A 166 16.30 -4.47 7.00
C ILE A 166 17.44 -5.11 7.77
N ALA A 167 17.20 -6.19 8.52
CA ALA A 167 18.24 -6.94 9.22
C ALA A 167 19.36 -7.40 8.28
N MET A 168 19.01 -7.94 7.11
CA MET A 168 19.99 -8.37 6.10
C MET A 168 20.83 -7.19 5.58
N ALA A 169 20.21 -6.01 5.38
CA ALA A 169 20.89 -4.82 4.90
C ALA A 169 21.78 -4.15 5.98
N THR A 170 21.48 -4.32 7.28
CA THR A 170 22.11 -3.59 8.37
C THR A 170 23.08 -4.43 9.22
N VAL A 171 23.00 -5.76 9.13
CA VAL A 171 23.83 -6.67 9.95
C VAL A 171 25.34 -6.46 9.81
N ALA A 172 25.82 -6.00 8.63
CA ALA A 172 27.20 -5.63 8.38
C ALA A 172 27.57 -4.20 8.85
N LYS A 173 26.59 -3.41 9.33
CA LYS A 173 26.73 -2.01 9.74
C LYS A 173 27.27 -1.12 8.61
N PRO A 174 26.52 -0.93 7.53
CA PRO A 174 26.96 -0.13 6.38
C PRO A 174 27.09 1.35 6.72
N GLU A 175 27.91 2.07 5.95
CA GLU A 175 28.05 3.53 6.03
C GLU A 175 26.86 4.24 5.34
N LEU A 176 26.31 3.60 4.27
CA LEU A 176 25.17 4.09 3.47
C LEU A 176 24.16 2.99 3.24
N LEU A 177 22.89 3.27 3.57
CA LEU A 177 21.75 2.45 3.23
C LEU A 177 20.92 3.15 2.12
N ILE A 178 20.63 2.43 1.06
CA ILE A 178 19.69 2.86 0.02
C ILE A 178 18.37 2.09 0.25
N ALA A 179 17.29 2.79 0.48
CA ALA A 179 15.97 2.21 0.71
C ALA A 179 15.04 2.59 -0.47
N ASP A 180 14.77 1.62 -1.35
CA ASP A 180 13.92 1.81 -2.53
C ASP A 180 12.48 1.44 -2.17
N GLU A 181 11.67 2.45 -1.87
CA GLU A 181 10.27 2.33 -1.42
C GLU A 181 10.10 1.29 -0.29
N PRO A 182 10.78 1.45 0.85
CA PRO A 182 10.87 0.42 1.89
C PRO A 182 9.54 0.13 2.61
N THR A 183 8.51 0.91 2.37
CA THR A 183 7.20 0.81 3.01
C THR A 183 6.07 0.50 2.03
N THR A 184 6.35 0.39 0.73
CA THR A 184 5.36 0.03 -0.28
C THR A 184 4.75 -1.36 0.02
N ALA A 185 3.44 -1.49 -0.13
CA ALA A 185 2.66 -2.68 0.20
C ALA A 185 2.59 -3.05 1.70
N LEU A 186 2.99 -2.16 2.60
CA LEU A 186 2.75 -2.30 4.04
C LEU A 186 1.49 -1.52 4.45
N ASP A 187 0.80 -2.02 5.47
CA ASP A 187 -0.23 -1.22 6.13
C ASP A 187 0.37 -0.06 6.93
N MET A 188 -0.45 0.95 7.24
CA MET A 188 -0.02 2.21 7.86
C MET A 188 0.75 2.03 9.17
N THR A 189 0.28 1.13 10.05
CA THR A 189 0.92 0.91 11.35
C THR A 189 2.27 0.22 11.19
N THR A 190 2.38 -0.76 10.32
CA THR A 190 3.63 -1.44 9.97
C THR A 190 4.59 -0.46 9.26
N GLN A 191 4.08 0.39 8.35
CA GLN A 191 4.87 1.46 7.72
C GLN A 191 5.49 2.40 8.76
N ALA A 192 4.70 2.92 9.71
CA ALA A 192 5.18 3.80 10.77
C ALA A 192 6.27 3.13 11.61
N GLN A 193 6.08 1.85 11.98
CA GLN A 193 7.06 1.07 12.73
C GLN A 193 8.38 0.87 11.95
N VAL A 194 8.31 0.61 10.64
CA VAL A 194 9.50 0.45 9.78
C VAL A 194 10.25 1.77 9.65
N LEU A 195 9.55 2.89 9.47
CA LEU A 195 10.17 4.21 9.41
C LEU A 195 10.83 4.57 10.74
N GLY A 196 10.17 4.31 11.87
CA GLY A 196 10.74 4.48 13.21
C GLY A 196 11.99 3.63 13.44
N LEU A 197 11.98 2.39 12.96
CA LEU A 197 13.14 1.50 13.02
C LEU A 197 14.32 2.04 12.21
N LEU A 198 14.09 2.48 10.96
CA LEU A 198 15.14 3.06 10.11
C LEU A 198 15.74 4.31 10.74
N LYS A 199 14.92 5.18 11.32
CA LYS A 199 15.37 6.40 12.03
C LYS A 199 16.20 6.07 13.26
N LYS A 200 15.79 5.07 14.03
CA LYS A 200 16.55 4.57 15.19
C LYS A 200 17.90 4.01 14.77
N LEU A 201 17.93 3.13 13.76
CA LEU A 201 19.17 2.55 13.21
C LEU A 201 20.12 3.64 12.73
N GLN A 202 19.64 4.65 12.03
CA GLN A 202 20.42 5.79 11.57
C GLN A 202 21.02 6.59 12.73
N ALA A 203 20.21 6.94 13.72
CA ALA A 203 20.66 7.72 14.89
C ALA A 203 21.75 6.99 15.70
N GLU A 204 21.62 5.66 15.85
CA GLU A 204 22.58 4.87 16.64
C GLU A 204 23.88 4.55 15.90
N SER A 205 23.80 4.34 14.56
CA SER A 205 24.98 3.95 13.76
C SER A 205 25.69 5.11 13.08
N GLY A 206 25.05 6.27 12.94
CA GLY A 206 25.53 7.38 12.11
C GLY A 206 25.49 7.08 10.61
N MET A 207 24.78 6.03 10.20
CA MET A 207 24.59 5.61 8.81
C MET A 207 23.85 6.69 8.00
N ALA A 208 24.31 6.96 6.78
CA ALA A 208 23.57 7.78 5.84
C ALA A 208 22.44 6.98 5.20
N LEU A 209 21.35 7.66 4.85
CA LEU A 209 20.18 7.04 4.21
C LEU A 209 19.84 7.75 2.89
N ILE A 210 19.71 7.01 1.80
CA ILE A 210 19.02 7.47 0.59
C ILE A 210 17.67 6.79 0.56
N LEU A 211 16.61 7.57 0.67
CA LEU A 211 15.23 7.10 0.71
C LEU A 211 14.53 7.44 -0.61
N ILE A 212 14.10 6.41 -1.35
CA ILE A 212 13.23 6.59 -2.50
C ILE A 212 11.80 6.41 -2.02
N THR A 213 10.94 7.37 -2.29
CA THR A 213 9.52 7.29 -2.00
C THR A 213 8.73 8.26 -2.88
N HIS A 214 7.46 7.96 -3.06
CA HIS A 214 6.48 8.88 -3.65
C HIS A 214 5.57 9.51 -2.58
N ASP A 215 5.70 9.10 -1.31
CA ASP A 215 4.93 9.60 -0.18
C ASP A 215 5.62 10.81 0.48
N LEU A 216 5.01 11.99 0.32
CA LEU A 216 5.54 13.25 0.87
C LEU A 216 5.46 13.33 2.41
N GLY A 217 4.53 12.61 3.01
CA GLY A 217 4.46 12.49 4.46
C GLY A 217 5.66 11.70 5.01
N VAL A 218 6.07 10.64 4.31
CA VAL A 218 7.31 9.91 4.64
C VAL A 218 8.53 10.81 4.49
N VAL A 219 8.59 11.62 3.43
CA VAL A 219 9.68 12.60 3.23
C VAL A 219 9.74 13.60 4.38
N ALA A 220 8.61 14.18 4.77
CA ALA A 220 8.53 15.15 5.87
C ALA A 220 9.01 14.57 7.22
N ASN A 221 8.79 13.27 7.43
CA ASN A 221 9.17 12.60 8.65
C ASN A 221 10.63 12.11 8.69
N MET A 222 11.25 11.88 7.53
CA MET A 222 12.53 11.17 7.44
C MET A 222 13.67 12.00 6.86
N ALA A 223 13.37 12.91 5.92
CA ALA A 223 14.41 13.50 5.08
C ALA A 223 14.97 14.83 5.62
N ASP A 224 16.30 14.98 5.57
CA ASP A 224 16.99 16.25 5.76
C ASP A 224 17.08 17.03 4.45
N GLN A 225 17.33 16.32 3.34
CA GLN A 225 17.42 16.86 1.97
C GLN A 225 16.47 16.15 1.05
N VAL A 226 15.96 16.88 0.06
CA VAL A 226 15.03 16.35 -0.94
C VAL A 226 15.52 16.66 -2.35
N VAL A 227 15.44 15.68 -3.25
CA VAL A 227 15.64 15.82 -4.68
C VAL A 227 14.37 15.39 -5.39
N VAL A 228 13.69 16.32 -6.03
CA VAL A 228 12.47 16.07 -6.81
C VAL A 228 12.84 15.78 -8.25
N MET A 229 12.47 14.61 -8.75
CA MET A 229 12.77 14.13 -10.10
C MET A 229 11.52 14.01 -10.96
N ASN A 230 11.65 14.41 -12.22
CA ASN A 230 10.64 14.16 -13.25
C ASN A 230 11.32 13.84 -14.58
N ARG A 231 10.89 12.76 -15.23
CA ARG A 231 11.39 12.33 -16.55
C ARG A 231 12.93 12.33 -16.63
N GLY A 232 13.57 11.81 -15.60
CA GLY A 232 15.02 11.67 -15.53
C GLY A 232 15.83 12.92 -15.19
N ARG A 233 15.18 14.02 -14.87
CA ARG A 233 15.83 15.30 -14.53
C ARG A 233 15.47 15.74 -13.13
N VAL A 234 16.38 16.44 -12.47
CA VAL A 234 16.10 17.13 -11.22
C VAL A 234 15.29 18.39 -11.52
N MET A 235 14.12 18.50 -10.90
CA MET A 235 13.25 19.67 -11.00
C MET A 235 13.52 20.66 -9.88
N GLU A 236 13.76 20.15 -8.68
CA GLU A 236 14.03 20.95 -7.49
C GLU A 236 14.86 20.12 -6.49
N SER A 237 15.75 20.76 -5.74
CA SER A 237 16.52 20.12 -4.67
C SER A 237 16.86 21.13 -3.57
N GLY A 238 16.92 20.65 -2.33
CA GLY A 238 17.25 21.49 -1.17
C GLY A 238 16.87 20.83 0.15
N ALA A 239 17.03 21.59 1.26
CA ALA A 239 16.57 21.15 2.57
C ALA A 239 15.07 20.82 2.55
N SER A 240 14.68 19.75 3.22
CA SER A 240 13.29 19.28 3.22
C SER A 240 12.32 20.35 3.69
N GLU A 241 12.68 21.15 4.68
CA GLU A 241 11.90 22.28 5.18
C GLU A 241 11.55 23.30 4.09
N LEU A 242 12.51 23.64 3.22
CA LEU A 242 12.32 24.61 2.15
C LEU A 242 11.48 24.02 1.00
N VAL A 243 11.83 22.80 0.56
CA VAL A 243 11.14 22.16 -0.58
C VAL A 243 9.70 21.80 -0.23
N LEU A 244 9.43 21.32 1.00
CA LEU A 244 8.08 20.97 1.45
C LEU A 244 7.26 22.20 1.84
N GLY A 245 7.86 23.16 2.55
CA GLY A 245 7.15 24.34 3.05
C GLY A 245 6.89 25.41 1.99
N SER A 246 7.80 25.58 1.01
CA SER A 246 7.73 26.62 0.00
C SER A 246 8.32 26.17 -1.35
N PRO A 247 7.68 25.18 -2.01
CA PRO A 247 8.19 24.67 -3.29
C PRO A 247 8.26 25.77 -4.34
N ALA A 248 9.42 25.89 -5.02
CA ALA A 248 9.64 26.89 -6.05
C ALA A 248 9.17 26.41 -7.42
N HIS A 249 9.50 25.16 -7.78
CA HIS A 249 9.26 24.62 -9.11
C HIS A 249 7.78 24.27 -9.35
N PRO A 250 7.18 24.61 -10.51
CA PRO A 250 5.77 24.31 -10.81
C PRO A 250 5.39 22.84 -10.70
N TYR A 251 6.29 21.94 -11.10
CA TYR A 251 6.07 20.48 -10.98
C TYR A 251 5.98 20.06 -9.51
N THR A 252 6.87 20.55 -8.65
CA THR A 252 6.84 20.26 -7.21
C THR A 252 5.52 20.73 -6.58
N LYS A 253 5.08 21.95 -6.93
CA LYS A 253 3.77 22.48 -6.49
C LYS A 253 2.60 21.60 -6.93
N LYS A 254 2.63 21.12 -8.19
CA LYS A 254 1.61 20.21 -8.71
C LYS A 254 1.61 18.87 -7.99
N LEU A 255 2.80 18.28 -7.73
CA LEU A 255 2.96 17.03 -7.03
C LEU A 255 2.38 17.12 -5.61
N PHE A 256 2.67 18.21 -4.89
CA PHE A 256 2.18 18.43 -3.52
C PHE A 256 0.67 18.64 -3.44
N LYS A 257 0.07 19.34 -4.41
CA LYS A 257 -1.38 19.51 -4.49
C LYS A 257 -2.15 18.20 -4.74
N ALA A 258 -1.49 17.21 -5.33
CA ALA A 258 -2.11 15.92 -5.61
C ALA A 258 -2.18 15.00 -4.38
N VAL A 259 -1.44 15.30 -3.30
CA VAL A 259 -1.46 14.51 -2.07
C VAL A 259 -2.80 14.72 -1.36
N PRO A 260 -3.57 13.66 -1.09
CA PRO A 260 -4.75 13.77 -0.26
C PRO A 260 -4.33 14.22 1.15
N VAL A 261 -4.88 15.33 1.62
CA VAL A 261 -4.60 15.85 2.97
C VAL A 261 -5.83 15.62 3.83
N ILE A 262 -5.63 15.04 5.00
CA ILE A 262 -6.67 15.01 6.03
C ILE A 262 -6.86 16.45 6.52
N SER A 263 -7.99 17.06 6.15
CA SER A 263 -8.31 18.44 6.57
C SER A 263 -8.82 18.45 8.02
N ASP A 264 -8.21 19.28 8.86
CA ASP A 264 -8.67 19.50 10.25
C ASP A 264 -9.99 20.31 10.33
N SER A 265 -10.58 20.73 9.18
CA SER A 265 -11.74 21.64 9.10
C SER A 265 -12.94 21.07 8.33
N ILE A 266 -13.20 19.77 8.41
CA ILE A 266 -14.38 19.16 7.80
C ILE A 266 -15.60 19.44 8.68
N GLN A 267 -16.68 20.05 8.12
CA GLN A 267 -17.93 20.25 8.85
C GLN A 267 -18.76 18.96 8.86
N PRO A 268 -19.30 18.54 10.03
CA PRO A 268 -20.08 17.32 10.10
C PRO A 268 -21.34 17.41 9.24
N ALA A 269 -21.50 16.50 8.31
CA ALA A 269 -22.74 16.33 7.57
C ALA A 269 -23.75 15.56 8.43
N LEU A 270 -24.91 16.16 8.68
CA LEU A 270 -25.99 15.50 9.42
C LEU A 270 -26.54 14.32 8.60
N ARG A 271 -26.49 13.12 9.16
CA ARG A 271 -27.10 11.92 8.57
C ARG A 271 -28.62 12.11 8.56
N GLN A 272 -29.26 11.88 7.41
CA GLN A 272 -30.72 11.77 7.35
C GLN A 272 -31.12 10.35 7.73
N ASP A 273 -31.84 10.16 8.82
CA ASP A 273 -32.26 8.88 9.43
C ASP A 273 -33.13 7.97 8.52
N THR A 274 -33.42 8.35 7.29
CA THR A 274 -34.31 7.62 6.37
C THR A 274 -33.62 7.18 5.07
N ALA A 275 -32.31 6.95 5.08
CA ALA A 275 -31.61 6.52 3.90
C ALA A 275 -32.07 5.11 3.46
N ASP A 276 -32.45 4.96 2.18
CA ASP A 276 -32.73 3.64 1.59
C ASP A 276 -31.43 2.82 1.51
N ILE A 277 -31.38 1.68 2.17
CA ILE A 277 -30.20 0.82 2.24
C ILE A 277 -30.20 -0.11 1.03
N ILE A 278 -29.12 -0.10 0.23
CA ILE A 278 -28.95 -0.99 -0.91
C ILE A 278 -28.33 -2.33 -0.54
N LEU A 279 -27.39 -2.33 0.42
CA LEU A 279 -26.71 -3.55 0.89
C LEU A 279 -26.66 -3.53 2.42
N SER A 280 -27.03 -4.66 3.03
CA SER A 280 -26.93 -4.87 4.48
C SER A 280 -26.16 -6.15 4.80
N LEU A 281 -25.20 -6.04 5.68
CA LEU A 281 -24.53 -7.17 6.34
C LEU A 281 -25.06 -7.26 7.76
N ARG A 282 -25.40 -8.48 8.24
CA ARG A 282 -25.93 -8.71 9.59
C ARG A 282 -25.23 -9.92 10.20
N ASP A 283 -24.51 -9.67 11.29
CA ASP A 283 -23.77 -10.71 12.05
C ASP A 283 -22.87 -11.59 11.14
N VAL A 284 -22.26 -10.97 10.13
CA VAL A 284 -21.45 -11.71 9.14
C VAL A 284 -20.21 -12.26 9.78
N SER A 285 -20.02 -13.59 9.67
CA SER A 285 -18.85 -14.30 10.20
C SER A 285 -18.26 -15.23 9.14
N LYS A 286 -16.90 -15.35 9.14
CA LYS A 286 -16.16 -16.25 8.25
C LYS A 286 -14.92 -16.81 8.90
N THR A 287 -14.84 -18.13 8.92
CA THR A 287 -13.72 -18.90 9.46
C THR A 287 -13.07 -19.74 8.38
N TYR A 288 -11.76 -19.65 8.26
CA TYR A 288 -10.96 -20.50 7.36
C TYR A 288 -10.24 -21.58 8.16
N ALA A 289 -10.38 -22.83 7.74
CA ALA A 289 -9.59 -23.94 8.28
C ALA A 289 -8.25 -24.03 7.52
N ILE A 290 -7.15 -23.88 8.23
CA ILE A 290 -5.79 -24.02 7.68
C ILE A 290 -5.24 -25.39 8.07
N ARG A 291 -4.90 -26.21 7.05
CA ARG A 291 -4.20 -27.48 7.26
C ARG A 291 -2.70 -27.22 7.21
N GLN A 292 -2.01 -27.43 8.33
CA GLN A 292 -0.54 -27.49 8.32
C GLN A 292 -0.12 -28.85 7.74
N GLY A 293 0.82 -28.84 6.79
CA GLY A 293 1.22 -29.89 5.85
C GLY A 293 1.52 -31.31 6.38
N ASN A 294 1.38 -31.64 7.65
CA ASN A 294 1.49 -32.98 8.19
C ASN A 294 0.17 -33.48 8.77
N ALA A 295 -0.20 -34.73 8.47
CA ALA A 295 -1.43 -35.36 8.93
C ALA A 295 -1.58 -35.43 10.48
N LEU A 296 -0.53 -35.13 11.22
CA LEU A 296 -0.48 -35.14 12.69
C LEU A 296 -0.49 -33.73 13.31
N SER A 297 -0.47 -32.65 12.51
CA SER A 297 -0.54 -31.29 13.04
C SER A 297 -2.00 -30.89 13.32
N PRO A 298 -2.30 -30.25 14.45
CA PRO A 298 -3.64 -29.78 14.73
C PRO A 298 -4.13 -28.80 13.65
N ASN A 299 -5.38 -28.99 13.22
CA ASN A 299 -6.05 -28.02 12.35
C ASN A 299 -6.16 -26.70 13.10
N TYR A 300 -5.70 -25.64 12.47
CA TYR A 300 -5.79 -24.31 13.00
C TYR A 300 -6.83 -23.53 12.18
N SER A 301 -7.67 -22.76 12.86
CA SER A 301 -8.71 -21.96 12.21
C SER A 301 -8.43 -20.47 12.39
N ILE A 302 -8.62 -19.70 11.33
CA ILE A 302 -8.57 -18.23 11.37
C ILE A 302 -9.97 -17.69 11.13
N GLN A 303 -10.48 -16.94 12.11
CA GLN A 303 -11.72 -16.19 11.95
C GLN A 303 -11.41 -14.87 11.26
N ALA A 304 -11.61 -14.82 9.93
CA ALA A 304 -11.29 -13.67 9.10
C ALA A 304 -12.33 -12.55 9.21
N VAL A 305 -13.61 -12.90 9.45
CA VAL A 305 -14.71 -11.96 9.71
C VAL A 305 -15.48 -12.48 10.92
N ASN A 306 -15.89 -11.60 11.82
CA ASN A 306 -16.47 -11.99 13.09
C ASN A 306 -17.55 -10.99 13.54
N ALA A 307 -18.81 -11.40 13.36
CA ALA A 307 -19.99 -10.63 13.75
C ALA A 307 -19.95 -9.19 13.20
N VAL A 308 -19.88 -9.04 11.87
CA VAL A 308 -19.85 -7.74 11.20
C VAL A 308 -21.26 -7.33 10.80
N ASP A 309 -21.68 -6.17 11.31
CA ASP A 309 -22.88 -5.44 10.89
C ASP A 309 -22.45 -4.21 10.10
N LEU A 310 -22.99 -4.01 8.89
CA LEU A 310 -22.68 -2.86 8.03
C LEU A 310 -23.84 -2.58 7.07
N ASP A 311 -24.19 -1.31 6.94
CA ASP A 311 -25.18 -0.83 5.97
C ASP A 311 -24.52 0.05 4.91
N VAL A 312 -24.88 -0.15 3.64
CA VAL A 312 -24.51 0.74 2.54
C VAL A 312 -25.77 1.46 2.06
N PRO A 313 -25.94 2.75 2.35
CA PRO A 313 -27.04 3.54 1.84
C PRO A 313 -26.93 3.76 0.33
N ARG A 314 -28.07 3.88 -0.33
CA ARG A 314 -28.12 4.11 -1.78
C ARG A 314 -27.51 5.47 -2.15
N GLY A 315 -26.66 5.48 -3.19
CA GLY A 315 -25.96 6.66 -3.67
C GLY A 315 -24.85 7.15 -2.74
N LYS A 316 -24.51 6.38 -1.69
CA LYS A 316 -23.47 6.71 -0.71
C LYS A 316 -22.26 5.82 -0.81
N VAL A 317 -21.16 6.30 -0.24
CA VAL A 317 -19.89 5.57 -0.13
C VAL A 317 -19.67 5.19 1.33
N VAL A 318 -19.68 3.89 1.60
CA VAL A 318 -19.27 3.34 2.90
C VAL A 318 -17.90 2.71 2.75
N ALA A 319 -16.93 3.18 3.53
CA ALA A 319 -15.57 2.69 3.47
C ALA A 319 -15.27 1.73 4.62
N ILE A 320 -14.52 0.66 4.33
CA ILE A 320 -13.91 -0.21 5.33
C ILE A 320 -12.40 0.03 5.32
N VAL A 321 -11.85 0.42 6.48
CA VAL A 321 -10.40 0.67 6.66
C VAL A 321 -9.81 -0.25 7.71
N GLY A 322 -8.51 -0.51 7.63
CA GLY A 322 -7.78 -1.32 8.61
C GLY A 322 -6.52 -1.93 8.01
N GLU A 323 -5.73 -2.59 8.85
CA GLU A 323 -4.50 -3.28 8.47
C GLU A 323 -4.71 -4.40 7.44
N SER A 324 -3.63 -4.80 6.77
CA SER A 324 -3.62 -6.00 5.93
C SER A 324 -4.00 -7.24 6.78
N GLY A 325 -4.89 -8.10 6.24
CA GLY A 325 -5.39 -9.25 6.99
C GLY A 325 -6.47 -8.96 8.03
N SER A 326 -6.99 -7.71 8.14
CA SER A 326 -8.09 -7.40 9.08
C SER A 326 -9.45 -7.97 8.66
N GLY A 327 -9.59 -8.52 7.43
CA GLY A 327 -10.82 -9.17 6.93
C GLY A 327 -11.60 -8.36 5.89
N LYS A 328 -11.14 -7.16 5.49
CA LYS A 328 -11.83 -6.24 4.56
C LYS A 328 -12.22 -6.89 3.22
N SER A 329 -11.25 -7.47 2.51
CA SER A 329 -11.49 -8.11 1.22
C SER A 329 -12.37 -9.36 1.34
N THR A 330 -12.29 -10.09 2.46
CA THR A 330 -13.20 -11.20 2.75
C THR A 330 -14.63 -10.69 2.93
N CYS A 331 -14.82 -9.62 3.70
CA CYS A 331 -16.12 -8.96 3.88
C CYS A 331 -16.70 -8.52 2.52
N ALA A 332 -15.88 -7.91 1.65
CA ALA A 332 -16.28 -7.50 0.30
C ALA A 332 -16.73 -8.68 -0.59
N ARG A 333 -16.00 -9.80 -0.56
CA ARG A 333 -16.35 -11.01 -1.33
C ARG A 333 -17.65 -11.64 -0.82
N ILE A 334 -17.86 -11.65 0.50
CA ILE A 334 -19.11 -12.11 1.09
C ILE A 334 -20.27 -11.21 0.69
N ALA A 335 -20.08 -9.89 0.71
CA ALA A 335 -21.07 -8.90 0.30
C ALA A 335 -21.56 -9.10 -1.15
N LEU A 336 -20.66 -9.58 -2.04
CA LEU A 336 -20.96 -9.91 -3.43
C LEU A 336 -21.44 -11.36 -3.65
N GLY A 337 -21.55 -12.15 -2.58
CA GLY A 337 -21.87 -13.58 -2.71
C GLY A 337 -20.81 -14.40 -3.46
N ALA A 338 -19.60 -13.85 -3.64
CA ALA A 338 -18.45 -14.55 -4.21
C ALA A 338 -17.83 -15.53 -3.21
N GLU A 339 -18.09 -15.30 -1.93
CA GLU A 339 -17.71 -16.17 -0.83
C GLU A 339 -18.87 -16.31 0.14
N SER A 340 -19.06 -17.51 0.73
CA SER A 340 -20.12 -17.76 1.71
C SER A 340 -19.67 -17.39 3.11
N SER A 341 -20.56 -16.78 3.90
CA SER A 341 -20.41 -16.66 5.36
C SER A 341 -20.54 -18.03 6.04
N ASP A 342 -20.17 -18.10 7.32
CA ASP A 342 -20.30 -19.35 8.11
C ASP A 342 -21.77 -19.73 8.34
N HIS A 343 -22.67 -18.75 8.36
CA HIS A 343 -24.10 -18.93 8.54
C HIS A 343 -24.87 -18.26 7.39
N PRO A 344 -25.97 -18.85 6.90
CA PRO A 344 -26.85 -18.25 5.90
C PRO A 344 -27.68 -17.11 6.50
N GLY A 345 -28.28 -16.29 5.63
CA GLY A 345 -29.20 -15.24 6.05
C GLY A 345 -28.53 -13.98 6.60
N GLN A 346 -27.31 -13.69 6.14
CA GLN A 346 -26.49 -12.59 6.68
C GLN A 346 -26.25 -11.44 5.71
N VAL A 347 -26.52 -11.60 4.39
CA VAL A 347 -26.26 -10.60 3.37
C VAL A 347 -27.53 -10.29 2.60
N PHE A 348 -27.97 -9.05 2.66
CA PHE A 348 -29.22 -8.59 2.04
C PHE A 348 -28.96 -7.48 1.02
N PHE A 349 -29.51 -7.64 -0.18
CA PHE A 349 -29.47 -6.64 -1.23
C PHE A 349 -30.87 -6.17 -1.59
N LYS A 350 -31.05 -4.85 -1.72
CA LYS A 350 -32.32 -4.23 -2.06
C LYS A 350 -32.22 -3.53 -3.42
N GLU A 351 -32.95 -4.02 -4.41
CA GLU A 351 -32.84 -3.55 -5.79
C GLU A 351 -33.34 -2.11 -5.98
N SER A 352 -34.47 -1.79 -5.38
CA SER A 352 -35.13 -0.47 -5.51
C SER A 352 -35.75 -0.05 -4.17
N PRO A 353 -35.95 1.25 -3.95
CA PRO A 353 -36.75 1.70 -2.81
C PRO A 353 -38.14 1.04 -2.82
N GLY A 354 -38.57 0.51 -1.66
CA GLY A 354 -39.88 -0.13 -1.52
C GLY A 354 -39.96 -1.61 -1.96
N THR A 355 -38.90 -2.20 -2.55
CA THR A 355 -38.84 -3.65 -2.79
C THR A 355 -38.35 -4.40 -1.55
N ASP A 356 -38.72 -5.68 -1.44
CA ASP A 356 -38.17 -6.54 -0.40
C ASP A 356 -36.68 -6.79 -0.65
N ALA A 357 -35.90 -6.87 0.43
CA ALA A 357 -34.50 -7.23 0.36
C ALA A 357 -34.34 -8.72 0.01
N ILE A 358 -33.42 -9.04 -0.88
CA ILE A 358 -33.09 -10.42 -1.23
C ILE A 358 -31.87 -10.88 -0.43
N GLU A 359 -31.90 -12.11 0.06
CA GLU A 359 -30.76 -12.73 0.71
C GLU A 359 -29.80 -13.30 -0.33
N VAL A 360 -28.58 -12.72 -0.39
CA VAL A 360 -27.65 -12.92 -1.51
C VAL A 360 -27.12 -14.35 -1.61
N GLN A 361 -26.92 -15.02 -0.46
CA GLN A 361 -26.25 -16.32 -0.42
C GLN A 361 -27.20 -17.48 -0.72
N SER A 362 -28.52 -17.27 -0.56
CA SER A 362 -29.56 -18.27 -0.85
C SER A 362 -30.12 -18.17 -2.28
N LEU A 363 -29.59 -17.27 -3.11
CA LEU A 363 -30.07 -17.06 -4.48
C LEU A 363 -29.86 -18.31 -5.34
N ASP A 364 -30.91 -18.69 -6.08
CA ASP A 364 -30.82 -19.63 -7.18
C ASP A 364 -29.93 -19.07 -8.33
N PRO A 365 -29.44 -19.92 -9.25
CA PRO A 365 -28.51 -19.48 -10.30
C PRO A 365 -29.01 -18.32 -11.16
N SER A 366 -30.32 -18.26 -11.44
CA SER A 366 -30.92 -17.20 -12.27
C SER A 366 -30.92 -15.86 -11.54
N ARG A 367 -31.44 -15.83 -10.32
CA ARG A 367 -31.45 -14.63 -9.46
C ARG A 367 -30.04 -14.19 -9.09
N ARG A 368 -29.11 -15.13 -8.94
CA ARG A 368 -27.69 -14.81 -8.72
C ARG A 368 -27.09 -14.07 -9.92
N ALA A 369 -27.38 -14.50 -11.15
CA ALA A 369 -26.95 -13.80 -12.36
C ALA A 369 -27.53 -12.37 -12.42
N ASP A 370 -28.79 -12.18 -11.98
CA ASP A 370 -29.42 -10.86 -11.91
C ASP A 370 -28.75 -9.96 -10.85
N PHE A 371 -28.46 -10.50 -9.68
CA PHE A 371 -27.72 -9.80 -8.65
C PHE A 371 -26.32 -9.41 -9.13
N GLN A 372 -25.58 -10.34 -9.76
CA GLN A 372 -24.24 -10.09 -10.28
C GLN A 372 -24.21 -8.99 -11.34
N ARG A 373 -25.28 -8.77 -12.11
CA ARG A 373 -25.36 -7.62 -13.02
C ARG A 373 -25.46 -6.29 -12.27
N LYS A 374 -26.11 -6.27 -11.11
CA LYS A 374 -26.38 -5.06 -10.30
C LYS A 374 -25.28 -4.72 -9.32
N ALA A 375 -24.49 -5.71 -8.90
CA ALA A 375 -23.38 -5.56 -7.97
C ALA A 375 -22.08 -6.06 -8.61
N GLN A 376 -21.11 -5.18 -8.80
CA GLN A 376 -19.84 -5.46 -9.48
C GLN A 376 -18.64 -5.11 -8.60
N MET A 377 -17.46 -5.65 -8.95
CA MET A 377 -16.22 -5.45 -8.19
C MET A 377 -15.12 -4.82 -9.04
N VAL A 378 -14.43 -3.85 -8.47
CA VAL A 378 -13.12 -3.38 -8.92
C VAL A 378 -12.07 -4.03 -8.01
N PHE A 379 -11.20 -4.84 -8.59
CA PHE A 379 -10.19 -5.61 -7.85
C PHE A 379 -8.95 -4.78 -7.52
N GLN A 380 -8.25 -5.17 -6.48
CA GLN A 380 -7.05 -4.53 -5.94
C GLN A 380 -5.91 -4.44 -6.96
N ASP A 381 -5.63 -5.52 -7.69
CA ASP A 381 -4.55 -5.56 -8.69
C ASP A 381 -5.12 -5.53 -10.11
N PRO A 382 -4.94 -4.41 -10.84
CA PRO A 382 -5.39 -4.31 -12.23
C PRO A 382 -4.60 -5.22 -13.19
N HIS A 383 -3.40 -5.70 -12.81
CA HIS A 383 -2.63 -6.64 -13.63
C HIS A 383 -3.24 -8.03 -13.62
N SER A 384 -3.70 -8.52 -12.48
CA SER A 384 -4.34 -9.82 -12.34
C SER A 384 -5.80 -9.81 -12.80
N SER A 385 -6.46 -8.65 -12.74
CA SER A 385 -7.87 -8.52 -13.14
C SER A 385 -8.10 -8.44 -14.65
N LEU A 386 -7.08 -8.07 -15.43
CA LEU A 386 -7.14 -7.96 -16.89
C LEU A 386 -6.32 -9.07 -17.54
N SER A 387 -6.94 -9.91 -18.36
CA SER A 387 -6.24 -10.97 -19.09
C SER A 387 -5.20 -10.38 -20.06
N PRO A 388 -3.89 -10.71 -19.93
CA PRO A 388 -2.86 -10.14 -20.81
C PRO A 388 -2.98 -10.62 -22.27
N ARG A 389 -3.81 -11.64 -22.53
CA ARG A 389 -4.01 -12.27 -23.84
C ARG A 389 -5.27 -11.76 -24.56
N MET A 390 -6.10 -10.96 -23.90
CA MET A 390 -7.33 -10.39 -24.48
C MET A 390 -7.08 -8.96 -24.91
N GLN A 391 -7.67 -8.55 -26.03
CA GLN A 391 -7.75 -7.14 -26.42
C GLN A 391 -8.71 -6.39 -25.49
N ILE A 392 -8.57 -5.07 -25.40
CA ILE A 392 -9.43 -4.26 -24.53
C ILE A 392 -10.90 -4.36 -24.93
N ILE A 393 -11.20 -4.44 -26.23
CA ILE A 393 -12.59 -4.63 -26.70
C ILE A 393 -13.18 -5.92 -26.12
N ASP A 394 -12.45 -7.02 -26.19
CA ASP A 394 -12.94 -8.33 -25.71
C ASP A 394 -13.11 -8.30 -24.18
N THR A 395 -12.17 -7.66 -23.46
CA THR A 395 -12.24 -7.48 -22.01
C THR A 395 -13.49 -6.68 -21.58
N LEU A 396 -13.85 -5.63 -22.33
CA LEU A 396 -15.00 -4.78 -21.99
C LEU A 396 -16.33 -5.37 -22.43
N THR A 397 -16.35 -6.21 -23.48
CA THR A 397 -17.57 -6.88 -23.94
C THR A 397 -17.83 -8.21 -23.26
N GLU A 398 -16.82 -8.87 -22.67
CA GLU A 398 -16.95 -10.15 -21.98
C GLU A 398 -18.11 -10.20 -20.96
N PRO A 399 -18.32 -9.21 -20.05
CA PRO A 399 -19.47 -9.22 -19.16
C PRO A 399 -20.83 -9.22 -19.90
N LEU A 400 -20.92 -8.51 -21.03
CA LEU A 400 -22.12 -8.47 -21.85
C LEU A 400 -22.35 -9.80 -22.59
N ASP A 401 -21.25 -10.45 -23.04
CA ASP A 401 -21.30 -11.77 -23.66
C ASP A 401 -21.79 -12.84 -22.68
N ILE A 402 -21.24 -12.86 -21.46
CA ILE A 402 -21.63 -13.82 -20.41
C ILE A 402 -23.13 -13.71 -20.08
N HIS A 403 -23.64 -12.50 -20.01
CA HIS A 403 -25.05 -12.24 -19.67
C HIS A 403 -25.99 -12.17 -20.91
N ASN A 404 -25.48 -12.44 -22.12
CA ASN A 404 -26.23 -12.40 -23.37
C ASN A 404 -26.93 -11.05 -23.61
N ILE A 405 -26.28 -9.93 -23.30
CA ILE A 405 -26.85 -8.58 -23.45
C ILE A 405 -26.40 -7.98 -24.78
N GLY A 406 -27.35 -7.56 -25.60
CA GLY A 406 -27.16 -6.86 -26.86
C GLY A 406 -26.51 -7.67 -27.97
N THR A 407 -26.48 -7.08 -29.15
CA THR A 407 -25.81 -7.59 -30.36
C THR A 407 -24.31 -7.26 -30.33
N LEU A 408 -23.54 -7.86 -31.24
CA LEU A 408 -22.11 -7.53 -31.39
C LEU A 408 -21.84 -6.04 -31.65
N ALA A 409 -22.74 -5.38 -32.43
CA ALA A 409 -22.63 -3.95 -32.70
C ALA A 409 -22.87 -3.12 -31.41
N GLU A 410 -23.96 -3.41 -30.70
CA GLU A 410 -24.31 -2.72 -29.45
C GLU A 410 -23.23 -2.91 -28.36
N ARG A 411 -22.65 -4.11 -28.24
CA ARG A 411 -21.54 -4.40 -27.31
C ARG A 411 -20.31 -3.59 -27.66
N ARG A 412 -19.99 -3.45 -28.95
CA ARG A 412 -18.87 -2.61 -29.40
C ARG A 412 -19.12 -1.14 -29.10
N ASP A 413 -20.32 -0.64 -29.35
CA ASP A 413 -20.69 0.74 -29.05
C ASP A 413 -20.61 1.00 -27.53
N ARG A 414 -21.06 0.02 -26.73
CA ARG A 414 -20.91 0.08 -25.26
C ARG A 414 -19.45 0.10 -24.83
N ALA A 415 -18.56 -0.67 -25.46
CA ALA A 415 -17.12 -0.63 -25.16
C ALA A 415 -16.48 0.73 -25.50
N ILE A 416 -16.93 1.40 -26.57
CA ILE A 416 -16.53 2.77 -26.91
C ILE A 416 -16.98 3.74 -25.81
N GLU A 417 -18.26 3.71 -25.46
CA GLU A 417 -18.83 4.54 -24.38
C GLU A 417 -18.07 4.34 -23.05
N LEU A 418 -17.75 3.10 -22.69
CA LEU A 418 -17.01 2.78 -21.47
C LEU A 418 -15.61 3.39 -21.44
N LEU A 419 -14.86 3.35 -22.56
CA LEU A 419 -13.57 4.01 -22.65
C LEU A 419 -13.68 5.52 -22.47
N GLU A 420 -14.66 6.15 -23.12
CA GLU A 420 -14.91 7.59 -22.97
C GLU A 420 -15.29 7.96 -21.54
N GLN A 421 -16.13 7.14 -20.89
CA GLN A 421 -16.53 7.35 -19.49
C GLN A 421 -15.36 7.35 -18.51
N VAL A 422 -14.30 6.58 -18.79
CA VAL A 422 -13.09 6.55 -17.97
C VAL A 422 -11.96 7.44 -18.49
N GLY A 423 -12.25 8.29 -19.49
CA GLY A 423 -11.30 9.25 -20.06
C GLY A 423 -10.17 8.59 -20.88
N LEU A 424 -10.46 7.46 -21.54
CA LEU A 424 -9.55 6.78 -22.45
C LEU A 424 -10.01 6.92 -23.89
N ASN A 425 -9.05 7.00 -24.85
CA ASN A 425 -9.38 7.14 -26.25
C ASN A 425 -9.90 5.84 -26.85
N PRO A 426 -11.07 5.83 -27.55
CA PRO A 426 -11.64 4.65 -28.21
C PRO A 426 -10.69 3.96 -29.21
N SER A 427 -9.72 4.66 -29.79
CA SER A 427 -8.70 4.05 -30.68
C SER A 427 -7.85 2.99 -29.99
N MET A 428 -7.91 2.92 -28.65
CA MET A 428 -7.17 1.94 -27.85
C MET A 428 -7.85 0.57 -27.74
N LEU A 429 -9.08 0.39 -28.21
CA LEU A 429 -9.89 -0.85 -28.10
C LEU A 429 -9.13 -2.10 -28.59
N ARG A 430 -8.30 -1.99 -29.62
CA ARG A 430 -7.56 -3.14 -30.20
C ARG A 430 -6.20 -3.38 -29.54
N ARG A 431 -5.85 -2.61 -28.51
CA ARG A 431 -4.59 -2.83 -27.76
C ARG A 431 -4.77 -3.91 -26.70
N TYR A 432 -3.64 -4.42 -26.22
CA TYR A 432 -3.56 -5.36 -25.09
C TYR A 432 -3.22 -4.64 -23.78
N PRO A 433 -3.59 -5.19 -22.60
CA PRO A 433 -3.34 -4.56 -21.31
C PRO A 433 -1.89 -4.13 -21.06
N HIS A 434 -0.91 -4.89 -21.57
CA HIS A 434 0.52 -4.56 -21.38
C HIS A 434 0.95 -3.25 -22.06
N ALA A 435 0.17 -2.72 -23.01
CA ALA A 435 0.45 -1.44 -23.68
C ALA A 435 -0.02 -0.21 -22.87
N PHE A 436 -0.60 -0.40 -21.67
CA PHE A 436 -1.17 0.64 -20.83
C PHE A 436 -0.34 0.84 -19.55
N SER A 437 -0.30 2.09 -19.04
CA SER A 437 0.24 2.38 -17.72
C SER A 437 -0.61 1.81 -16.59
N GLY A 438 -0.09 1.73 -15.36
CA GLY A 438 -0.84 1.26 -14.18
C GLY A 438 -2.17 1.98 -13.99
N GLY A 439 -2.17 3.32 -14.02
CA GLY A 439 -3.40 4.11 -13.90
C GLY A 439 -4.38 3.94 -15.06
N GLN A 440 -3.89 3.73 -16.30
CA GLN A 440 -4.75 3.40 -17.43
C GLN A 440 -5.38 2.01 -17.29
N ARG A 441 -4.64 1.02 -16.79
CA ARG A 441 -5.19 -0.32 -16.49
C ARG A 441 -6.24 -0.25 -15.38
N GLN A 442 -6.02 0.57 -14.36
CA GLN A 442 -7.03 0.78 -13.31
C GLN A 442 -8.32 1.36 -13.88
N ARG A 443 -8.23 2.37 -14.76
CA ARG A 443 -9.39 2.92 -15.47
C ARG A 443 -10.10 1.87 -16.34
N LEU A 444 -9.35 0.96 -16.97
CA LEU A 444 -9.92 -0.17 -17.72
C LEU A 444 -10.64 -1.17 -16.81
N SER A 445 -10.09 -1.46 -15.63
CA SER A 445 -10.75 -2.31 -14.62
C SER A 445 -12.07 -1.68 -14.14
N ILE A 446 -12.09 -0.37 -13.90
CA ILE A 446 -13.31 0.38 -13.59
C ILE A 446 -14.30 0.31 -14.76
N ALA A 447 -13.86 0.55 -16.00
CA ALA A 447 -14.71 0.47 -17.21
C ALA A 447 -15.36 -0.92 -17.35
N ARG A 448 -14.60 -2.00 -17.12
CA ARG A 448 -15.12 -3.38 -17.14
C ARG A 448 -16.23 -3.59 -16.10
N ALA A 449 -16.03 -3.10 -14.87
CA ALA A 449 -17.01 -3.20 -13.80
C ALA A 449 -18.31 -2.42 -14.13
N LEU A 450 -18.21 -1.33 -14.91
CA LEU A 450 -19.35 -0.52 -15.35
C LEU A 450 -20.11 -1.11 -16.56
N ALA A 451 -19.58 -2.17 -17.20
CA ALA A 451 -20.14 -2.71 -18.44
C ALA A 451 -21.64 -3.06 -18.32
N LEU A 452 -22.03 -3.66 -17.20
CA LEU A 452 -23.38 -4.13 -16.91
C LEU A 452 -24.31 -3.07 -16.28
N ARG A 453 -23.85 -1.81 -16.15
CA ARG A 453 -24.57 -0.72 -15.48
C ARG A 453 -25.01 -1.10 -14.06
N PRO A 454 -24.07 -1.41 -13.16
CA PRO A 454 -24.39 -1.81 -11.80
C PRO A 454 -25.05 -0.68 -11.00
N GLN A 455 -25.63 -1.04 -9.86
CA GLN A 455 -26.14 -0.10 -8.84
C GLN A 455 -25.21 -0.03 -7.63
N LEU A 456 -24.46 -1.11 -7.37
CA LEU A 456 -23.48 -1.22 -6.30
C LEU A 456 -22.11 -1.56 -6.91
N LEU A 457 -21.10 -0.82 -6.52
CA LEU A 457 -19.72 -1.09 -6.88
C LEU A 457 -18.90 -1.36 -5.61
N VAL A 458 -18.32 -2.54 -5.53
CA VAL A 458 -17.38 -2.89 -4.46
C VAL A 458 -15.97 -2.61 -4.97
N CYS A 459 -15.28 -1.65 -4.35
CA CYS A 459 -13.93 -1.24 -4.73
C CYS A 459 -12.94 -1.78 -3.70
N ASP A 460 -12.18 -2.81 -4.05
CA ASP A 460 -11.16 -3.39 -3.17
C ASP A 460 -9.80 -2.74 -3.48
N GLU A 461 -9.38 -1.81 -2.65
CA GLU A 461 -8.13 -1.05 -2.75
C GLU A 461 -7.84 -0.50 -4.17
N PRO A 462 -8.75 0.24 -4.80
CA PRO A 462 -8.66 0.60 -6.22
C PRO A 462 -7.53 1.58 -6.55
N THR A 463 -6.80 2.07 -5.56
CA THR A 463 -5.73 3.08 -5.73
C THR A 463 -4.40 2.69 -5.09
N SER A 464 -4.29 1.54 -4.42
CA SER A 464 -3.13 1.15 -3.60
C SER A 464 -1.82 0.97 -4.38
N ALA A 465 -1.88 0.63 -5.68
CA ALA A 465 -0.71 0.40 -6.54
C ALA A 465 -0.39 1.59 -7.46
N LEU A 466 -0.93 2.79 -7.17
CA LEU A 466 -0.83 3.96 -8.04
C LEU A 466 -0.01 5.07 -7.40
N ASP A 467 0.74 5.81 -8.23
CA ASP A 467 1.38 7.05 -7.79
C ASP A 467 0.33 8.09 -7.35
N VAL A 468 0.71 8.97 -6.42
CA VAL A 468 -0.16 9.99 -5.82
C VAL A 468 -0.94 10.81 -6.84
N SER A 469 -0.29 11.24 -7.95
CA SER A 469 -0.96 12.03 -8.99
C SER A 469 -2.00 11.22 -9.78
N VAL A 470 -1.74 9.93 -10.01
CA VAL A 470 -2.66 9.01 -10.70
C VAL A 470 -3.79 8.59 -9.77
N GLN A 471 -3.48 8.36 -8.49
CA GLN A 471 -4.46 8.08 -7.43
C GLN A 471 -5.51 9.18 -7.34
N ALA A 472 -5.08 10.46 -7.29
CA ALA A 472 -6.00 11.59 -7.29
C ALA A 472 -6.95 11.59 -8.50
N GLN A 473 -6.42 11.33 -9.71
CA GLN A 473 -7.22 11.26 -10.93
C GLN A 473 -8.21 10.09 -10.96
N VAL A 474 -7.88 8.95 -10.34
CA VAL A 474 -8.79 7.80 -10.23
C VAL A 474 -9.89 8.10 -9.21
N LEU A 475 -9.58 8.79 -8.12
CA LEU A 475 -10.59 9.22 -7.15
C LEU A 475 -11.56 10.24 -7.76
N ASP A 476 -11.04 11.28 -8.48
CA ASP A 476 -11.88 12.22 -9.25
C ASP A 476 -12.84 11.48 -10.20
N LEU A 477 -12.32 10.46 -10.89
CA LEU A 477 -13.11 9.64 -11.81
C LEU A 477 -14.21 8.84 -11.09
N LEU A 478 -13.90 8.23 -9.94
CA LEU A 478 -14.88 7.47 -9.15
C LEU A 478 -15.98 8.37 -8.58
N GLU A 479 -15.62 9.57 -8.12
CA GLU A 479 -16.57 10.59 -7.66
C GLU A 479 -17.51 11.03 -8.82
N ASP A 480 -16.97 11.38 -9.99
CA ASP A 480 -17.76 11.76 -11.18
C ASP A 480 -18.71 10.64 -11.61
N ILE A 481 -18.21 9.40 -11.66
CA ILE A 481 -19.01 8.23 -12.04
C ILE A 481 -20.13 7.98 -11.02
N ARG A 482 -19.84 8.06 -9.71
CA ARG A 482 -20.84 7.93 -8.64
C ARG A 482 -21.98 8.94 -8.84
N ASP A 483 -21.64 10.19 -8.99
CA ASP A 483 -22.61 11.28 -9.06
C ASP A 483 -23.43 11.23 -10.34
N ARG A 484 -22.81 10.90 -11.48
CA ARG A 484 -23.47 10.81 -12.78
C ARG A 484 -24.37 9.58 -12.91
N LEU A 485 -23.94 8.43 -12.36
CA LEU A 485 -24.67 7.16 -12.45
C LEU A 485 -25.44 6.81 -11.17
N GLN A 486 -25.38 7.65 -10.14
CA GLN A 486 -26.03 7.45 -8.83
C GLN A 486 -25.66 6.10 -8.19
N LEU A 487 -24.37 5.75 -8.27
CA LEU A 487 -23.84 4.49 -7.75
C LEU A 487 -23.67 4.53 -6.22
N SER A 488 -23.86 3.38 -5.59
CA SER A 488 -23.48 3.17 -4.21
C SER A 488 -22.14 2.42 -4.17
N TYR A 489 -21.25 2.78 -3.24
CA TYR A 489 -19.95 2.12 -3.12
C TYR A 489 -19.77 1.47 -1.76
N LEU A 490 -19.26 0.23 -1.77
CA LEU A 490 -18.52 -0.34 -0.65
C LEU A 490 -17.04 -0.23 -0.99
N PHE A 491 -16.33 0.66 -0.29
CA PHE A 491 -14.98 1.06 -0.64
C PHE A 491 -13.98 0.52 0.40
N ILE A 492 -13.01 -0.27 -0.03
CA ILE A 492 -11.96 -0.80 0.85
C ILE A 492 -10.68 -0.04 0.59
N SER A 493 -10.04 0.43 1.66
CA SER A 493 -8.73 1.04 1.60
C SER A 493 -7.98 0.82 2.92
N HIS A 494 -6.66 0.89 2.88
CA HIS A 494 -5.80 1.04 4.04
C HIS A 494 -5.36 2.49 4.25
N ASP A 495 -5.64 3.39 3.29
CA ASP A 495 -5.27 4.80 3.30
C ASP A 495 -6.44 5.67 3.80
N LEU A 496 -6.27 6.23 5.00
CA LEU A 496 -7.26 7.11 5.64
C LEU A 496 -7.48 8.43 4.89
N ALA A 497 -6.45 8.97 4.21
CA ALA A 497 -6.60 10.21 3.45
C ALA A 497 -7.45 10.01 2.19
N VAL A 498 -7.32 8.84 1.55
CA VAL A 498 -8.19 8.42 0.45
C VAL A 498 -9.64 8.31 0.91
N VAL A 499 -9.84 7.64 2.04
CA VAL A 499 -11.18 7.41 2.59
C VAL A 499 -11.82 8.72 3.07
N ALA A 500 -11.07 9.59 3.73
CA ALA A 500 -11.52 10.92 4.14
C ALA A 500 -12.04 11.78 2.98
N ARG A 501 -11.51 11.54 1.78
CA ARG A 501 -11.92 12.27 0.58
C ARG A 501 -13.21 11.75 -0.04
N ILE A 502 -13.39 10.41 -0.13
CA ILE A 502 -14.45 9.80 -0.94
C ILE A 502 -15.64 9.29 -0.13
N ALA A 503 -15.44 8.93 1.15
CA ALA A 503 -16.43 8.23 1.95
C ALA A 503 -17.43 9.17 2.62
N ASP A 504 -18.68 8.74 2.67
CA ASP A 504 -19.73 9.35 3.52
C ASP A 504 -19.72 8.74 4.93
N GLU A 505 -19.23 7.50 5.09
CA GLU A 505 -19.13 6.78 6.35
C GLU A 505 -17.92 5.84 6.34
N VAL A 506 -17.26 5.69 7.48
CA VAL A 506 -16.05 4.87 7.63
C VAL A 506 -16.24 3.85 8.73
N ALA A 507 -16.02 2.58 8.41
CA ALA A 507 -15.95 1.48 9.37
C ALA A 507 -14.50 1.02 9.53
N VAL A 508 -13.94 1.16 10.72
CA VAL A 508 -12.59 0.70 11.05
C VAL A 508 -12.63 -0.76 11.45
N MET A 509 -11.89 -1.60 10.71
CA MET A 509 -11.91 -3.04 10.90
C MET A 509 -10.57 -3.55 11.43
N ARG A 510 -10.61 -4.34 12.50
CA ARG A 510 -9.46 -5.02 13.08
C ARG A 510 -9.77 -6.47 13.40
N ARG A 511 -8.92 -7.40 12.95
CA ARG A 511 -9.04 -8.85 13.24
C ARG A 511 -10.47 -9.38 13.05
N GLY A 512 -11.06 -9.05 11.92
CA GLY A 512 -12.39 -9.51 11.55
C GLY A 512 -13.55 -8.72 12.15
N ARG A 513 -13.33 -7.72 13.00
CA ARG A 513 -14.40 -6.96 13.67
C ARG A 513 -14.37 -5.48 13.34
N ILE A 514 -15.54 -4.86 13.24
CA ILE A 514 -15.64 -3.40 13.24
C ILE A 514 -15.42 -2.94 14.68
N VAL A 515 -14.44 -2.05 14.86
CA VAL A 515 -14.05 -1.50 16.17
C VAL A 515 -14.56 -0.08 16.37
N GLU A 516 -14.72 0.69 15.30
CA GLU A 516 -15.25 2.04 15.31
C GLU A 516 -15.90 2.35 13.96
N GLN A 517 -17.01 3.11 13.96
CA GLN A 517 -17.72 3.52 12.74
C GLN A 517 -18.31 4.90 12.94
N ALA A 518 -17.99 5.81 12.02
CA ALA A 518 -18.47 7.19 12.04
C ALA A 518 -18.30 7.85 10.67
N PRO A 519 -18.89 9.02 10.43
CA PRO A 519 -18.51 9.91 9.33
C PRO A 519 -17.01 10.25 9.41
N PRO A 520 -16.31 10.39 8.26
CA PRO A 520 -14.85 10.61 8.25
C PRO A 520 -14.40 11.80 9.07
N GLU A 521 -15.15 12.92 9.06
CA GLU A 521 -14.87 14.11 9.84
C GLU A 521 -14.92 13.86 11.35
N VAL A 522 -15.87 13.05 11.82
CA VAL A 522 -15.99 12.70 13.23
C VAL A 522 -14.86 11.75 13.64
N LEU A 523 -14.61 10.73 12.81
CA LEU A 523 -13.58 9.73 13.05
C LEU A 523 -12.18 10.35 13.15
N LEU A 524 -11.88 11.31 12.25
CA LEU A 524 -10.55 11.94 12.18
C LEU A 524 -10.35 13.01 13.25
N ALA A 525 -11.41 13.75 13.62
CA ALA A 525 -11.32 14.79 14.63
C ALA A 525 -11.33 14.24 16.07
N ASN A 526 -12.04 13.14 16.32
CA ASN A 526 -12.26 12.61 17.66
C ASN A 526 -12.31 11.07 17.70
N PRO A 527 -11.24 10.38 17.25
CA PRO A 527 -11.18 8.92 17.30
C PRO A 527 -11.26 8.44 18.76
N LYS A 528 -12.09 7.46 19.05
CA LYS A 528 -12.29 6.93 20.41
C LYS A 528 -11.53 5.65 20.65
N HIS A 529 -11.56 4.73 19.68
CA HIS A 529 -10.94 3.43 19.84
C HIS A 529 -9.40 3.51 19.72
N PRO A 530 -8.60 2.89 20.60
CA PRO A 530 -7.14 2.95 20.56
C PRO A 530 -6.53 2.57 19.20
N TYR A 531 -7.10 1.58 18.54
CA TYR A 531 -6.66 1.17 17.20
C TYR A 531 -6.92 2.25 16.13
N THR A 532 -8.05 2.93 16.18
CA THR A 532 -8.34 4.05 15.26
C THR A 532 -7.35 5.20 15.50
N GLN A 533 -7.05 5.51 16.77
CA GLN A 533 -6.04 6.50 17.14
C GLN A 533 -4.67 6.13 16.56
N ALA A 534 -4.30 4.84 16.66
CA ALA A 534 -3.04 4.35 16.08
C ALA A 534 -2.99 4.45 14.57
N LEU A 535 -4.09 4.13 13.86
CA LEU A 535 -4.15 4.27 12.40
C LEU A 535 -3.98 5.72 11.96
N ILE A 536 -4.61 6.66 12.67
CA ILE A 536 -4.51 8.11 12.37
C ILE A 536 -3.10 8.62 12.71
N ALA A 537 -2.53 8.20 13.85
CA ALA A 537 -1.18 8.56 14.26
C ALA A 537 -0.10 7.98 13.33
N ALA A 538 -0.36 6.81 12.74
CA ALA A 538 0.54 6.15 11.81
C ALA A 538 0.57 6.81 10.41
N HIS A 539 -0.45 7.61 10.07
CA HIS A 539 -0.51 8.27 8.76
C HIS A 539 0.50 9.42 8.70
N PRO A 540 1.54 9.35 7.85
CA PRO A 540 2.56 10.38 7.78
C PRO A 540 1.99 11.64 7.12
N LYS A 541 1.97 12.74 7.86
CA LYS A 541 1.53 14.04 7.33
C LYS A 541 2.67 14.73 6.59
N PRO A 542 2.40 15.43 5.46
CA PRO A 542 3.43 16.18 4.73
C PRO A 542 3.79 17.49 5.46
N ASP A 543 4.03 17.42 6.75
CA ASP A 543 4.34 18.51 7.66
C ASP A 543 5.49 18.07 8.59
N ILE A 544 6.64 18.70 8.47
CA ILE A 544 7.84 18.40 9.26
C ILE A 544 7.66 18.67 10.76
N HIS A 545 6.69 19.50 11.15
CA HIS A 545 6.38 19.82 12.55
C HIS A 545 5.39 18.83 13.18
N ARG A 546 4.87 17.87 12.40
CA ARG A 546 3.94 16.84 12.86
C ARG A 546 4.52 15.44 12.61
N PRO A 547 5.52 15.02 13.40
CA PRO A 547 6.12 13.70 13.26
C PRO A 547 5.11 12.60 13.60
N ILE A 548 5.35 11.39 13.09
CA ILE A 548 4.57 10.19 13.44
C ILE A 548 4.70 9.94 14.94
N ASP A 549 3.56 9.79 15.64
CA ASP A 549 3.50 9.44 17.05
C ASP A 549 3.61 7.92 17.22
N LEU A 550 4.85 7.43 17.35
CA LEU A 550 5.15 6.01 17.46
C LEU A 550 4.62 5.37 18.76
N ASP A 551 4.44 6.15 19.83
CA ASP A 551 3.92 5.65 21.11
C ASP A 551 2.42 5.34 20.98
N THR A 552 1.65 6.25 20.40
CA THR A 552 0.24 6.01 20.08
C THR A 552 0.08 4.85 19.09
N VAL A 553 0.94 4.77 18.05
CA VAL A 553 0.94 3.65 17.11
C VAL A 553 1.20 2.32 17.83
N ALA A 554 2.19 2.27 18.70
CA ALA A 554 2.55 1.04 19.43
C ALA A 554 1.42 0.58 20.36
N LEU A 555 0.79 1.51 21.09
CA LEU A 555 -0.33 1.23 21.98
C LEU A 555 -1.52 0.61 21.21
N GLY A 556 -1.98 1.27 20.17
CA GLY A 556 -3.18 0.83 19.45
C GLY A 556 -2.95 -0.37 18.54
N ALA A 557 -1.73 -0.53 17.96
CA ALA A 557 -1.34 -1.73 17.23
C ALA A 557 -1.10 -2.95 18.16
N GLY A 558 -0.97 -2.73 19.48
CA GLY A 558 -0.79 -3.80 20.49
C GLY A 558 -1.94 -4.80 20.56
N GLU A 559 -1.79 -5.85 21.36
CA GLU A 559 -2.84 -6.83 21.58
C GLU A 559 -4.02 -6.23 22.36
N PRO A 560 -5.29 -6.66 22.09
CA PRO A 560 -6.46 -6.09 22.75
C PRO A 560 -6.47 -6.20 24.29
N ASP A 561 -5.73 -7.14 24.86
CA ASP A 561 -5.56 -7.28 26.31
C ASP A 561 -4.61 -6.24 26.94
N THR A 562 -3.84 -5.52 26.12
CA THR A 562 -2.96 -4.41 26.54
C THR A 562 -3.63 -3.04 26.46
N TRP A 563 -4.84 -2.95 25.91
CA TRP A 563 -5.56 -1.69 25.76
C TRP A 563 -6.14 -1.17 27.09
N PRO A 564 -6.55 0.12 27.17
CA PRO A 564 -7.29 0.65 28.31
C PRO A 564 -8.53 -0.18 28.64
N ASP A 565 -8.92 -0.24 29.91
CA ASP A 565 -9.98 -1.12 30.42
C ASP A 565 -11.29 -1.05 29.65
N ALA A 566 -11.68 0.13 29.18
CA ALA A 566 -12.90 0.34 28.39
C ALA A 566 -12.87 -0.43 27.03
N PHE A 567 -11.69 -0.77 26.52
CA PHE A 567 -11.49 -1.40 25.21
C PHE A 567 -10.82 -2.79 25.31
N ARG A 568 -10.38 -3.17 26.53
CA ARG A 568 -9.65 -4.40 26.76
C ARG A 568 -10.55 -5.61 26.62
N TYR A 569 -10.08 -6.63 25.88
CA TYR A 569 -10.76 -7.91 25.79
C TYR A 569 -9.80 -9.05 25.44
N THR A 570 -10.23 -10.27 25.77
CA THR A 570 -9.58 -11.50 25.31
C THR A 570 -10.33 -12.11 24.12
N VAL A 571 -9.67 -13.00 23.40
CA VAL A 571 -10.29 -13.69 22.25
C VAL A 571 -11.60 -14.36 22.70
N GLY A 572 -12.70 -14.05 22.02
CA GLY A 572 -14.03 -14.60 22.31
C GLY A 572 -14.94 -13.73 23.20
N ASN A 573 -14.41 -12.69 23.87
CA ASN A 573 -15.19 -11.81 24.74
C ASN A 573 -15.01 -10.32 24.39
N ALA A 574 -15.17 -9.98 23.09
CA ALA A 574 -15.10 -8.59 22.65
C ALA A 574 -16.36 -7.80 23.09
N PRO A 575 -16.22 -6.52 23.52
CA PRO A 575 -17.37 -5.70 23.86
C PRO A 575 -18.28 -5.44 22.63
N PRO A 576 -19.56 -5.09 22.86
CA PRO A 576 -20.47 -4.74 21.78
C PRO A 576 -20.04 -3.43 21.10
N LEU A 577 -20.47 -3.26 19.86
CA LEU A 577 -20.43 -1.98 19.18
C LEU A 577 -21.59 -1.12 19.69
N LYS A 578 -21.30 0.04 20.30
CA LYS A 578 -22.29 0.93 20.92
C LYS A 578 -22.23 2.31 20.29
N GLU A 579 -23.37 2.97 20.13
CA GLU A 579 -23.43 4.37 19.80
C GLU A 579 -23.09 5.21 21.04
N ILE A 580 -22.01 5.97 20.97
CA ILE A 580 -21.53 6.82 22.07
C ILE A 580 -21.83 8.31 21.83
N ASP A 581 -21.92 8.71 20.58
CA ASP A 581 -22.33 10.02 20.10
C ASP A 581 -23.17 9.85 18.83
N THR A 582 -23.89 10.87 18.40
CA THR A 582 -24.71 10.83 17.17
C THR A 582 -23.89 10.35 15.97
N ASN A 583 -24.29 9.22 15.39
CA ASN A 583 -23.60 8.56 14.27
C ASN A 583 -22.16 8.15 14.58
N HIS A 584 -21.82 7.88 15.84
CA HIS A 584 -20.48 7.43 16.23
C HIS A 584 -20.59 6.14 17.05
N LEU A 585 -20.35 5.03 16.38
CA LEU A 585 -20.36 3.69 16.96
C LEU A 585 -18.94 3.29 17.38
N VAL A 586 -18.78 2.80 18.59
CA VAL A 586 -17.47 2.37 19.13
C VAL A 586 -17.62 1.05 19.86
N ARG A 587 -16.69 0.13 19.64
CA ARG A 587 -16.63 -1.14 20.38
C ARG A 587 -15.99 -0.92 21.73
N THR A 588 -16.81 -0.91 22.77
CA THR A 588 -16.38 -0.56 24.13
C THR A 588 -17.24 -1.22 25.20
N HIS A 589 -16.67 -1.39 26.41
CA HIS A 589 -17.40 -1.77 27.63
C HIS A 589 -18.05 -0.56 28.31
N ALA A 590 -17.58 0.66 27.99
CA ALA A 590 -18.07 1.92 28.58
C ALA A 590 -19.50 2.25 28.14
#